data_b3f21ebbf32575e551fdf6009c93d1cc
#
_entry.id   b3f21ebbf32575e551fdf6009c93d1cc
#
_cell.length_a   1.000
_cell.length_b   1.000
_cell.length_c   1.000
_cell.angle_alpha   90.00
_cell.angle_beta   90.00
_cell.angle_gamma   90.00
#
_symmetry.space_group_name_H-M   'P 1'
#
loop_
_entity.id
_entity.type
_entity.pdbx_description
1 polymer ?
#
loop_
_entity_poly.entity_id
_entity_poly.type
_entity_poly.pdbx_seq_one_letter_code
_entity_poly.pdbx_strand_id
1 'polypeptide(L)'
;MKIPRTTKISKCRLCSHKKFLKIHSFGNLFVSNFVSKKNIYNGVKAPLDLVYCKKCKLLQLRHSAPQEIMYRQFYWYRSGITSTMKNALKDIFLTVKKMSILDKNDTILDIGANDGTLLSYFKKEKYITIGCEPA
;
A
#
# COMPACT_ATOMS: atom_id res chain seq x y z
N MET A 1 18.35 7.75 15.84
CA MET A 1 17.89 7.61 14.45
C MET A 1 16.93 8.76 14.16
N LYS A 2 17.17 9.59 13.11
CA LYS A 2 16.26 10.70 12.78
C LYS A 2 14.96 10.14 12.23
N ILE A 3 13.82 10.46 12.84
CA ILE A 3 12.49 10.08 12.34
C ILE A 3 12.29 10.75 10.97
N PRO A 4 12.03 9.99 9.89
CA PRO A 4 11.81 10.54 8.57
C PRO A 4 10.58 11.48 8.59
N ARG A 5 10.68 12.62 7.93
CA ARG A 5 9.61 13.64 7.96
C ARG A 5 8.53 13.37 6.93
N THR A 6 7.29 13.67 7.28
CA THR A 6 6.17 13.75 6.35
C THR A 6 6.43 14.78 5.27
N THR A 7 6.19 14.44 4.00
CA THR A 7 6.42 15.32 2.86
C THR A 7 5.09 15.89 2.34
N LYS A 8 5.02 17.18 2.14
CA LYS A 8 3.87 17.85 1.51
C LYS A 8 4.07 17.89 0.00
N ILE A 9 3.13 17.38 -0.79
CA ILE A 9 3.23 17.43 -2.24
C ILE A 9 3.01 18.86 -2.76
N SER A 10 3.86 19.28 -3.70
CA SER A 10 3.74 20.56 -4.41
C SER A 10 3.05 20.42 -5.77
N LYS A 11 3.04 19.19 -6.32
CA LYS A 11 2.49 18.87 -7.63
C LYS A 11 1.57 17.64 -7.53
N CYS A 12 0.58 17.55 -8.41
CA CYS A 12 -0.27 16.38 -8.56
C CYS A 12 0.56 15.16 -8.96
N ARG A 13 0.31 14.03 -8.29
CA ARG A 13 1.04 12.77 -8.54
C ARG A 13 0.81 12.21 -9.95
N LEU A 14 -0.33 12.52 -10.55
CA LEU A 14 -0.68 12.03 -11.89
C LEU A 14 -0.24 12.98 -13.00
N CYS A 15 -0.61 14.28 -12.92
CA CYS A 15 -0.46 15.22 -14.04
C CYS A 15 0.49 16.38 -13.75
N SER A 16 1.19 16.37 -12.62
CA SER A 16 2.14 17.41 -12.18
C SER A 16 1.56 18.83 -12.04
N HIS A 17 0.23 18.99 -12.13
CA HIS A 17 -0.41 20.29 -11.93
C HIS A 17 -0.24 20.77 -10.48
N LYS A 18 -0.04 22.09 -10.30
CA LYS A 18 0.30 22.66 -8.97
C LYS A 18 -0.91 23.14 -8.16
N LYS A 19 -2.08 23.33 -8.80
CA LYS A 19 -3.27 23.89 -8.14
C LYS A 19 -4.17 22.76 -7.62
N PHE A 20 -4.45 22.80 -6.31
CA PHE A 20 -5.33 21.88 -5.62
C PHE A 20 -6.50 22.59 -4.98
N LEU A 21 -7.61 21.94 -4.91
CA LEU A 21 -8.72 22.28 -4.02
C LEU A 21 -8.61 21.42 -2.77
N LYS A 22 -8.60 22.02 -1.59
CA LYS A 22 -8.70 21.29 -0.32
C LYS A 22 -10.14 20.78 -0.17
N ILE A 23 -10.30 19.48 0.02
CA ILE A 23 -11.61 18.85 0.19
C ILE A 23 -11.89 18.69 1.67
N HIS A 24 -11.00 18.02 2.41
CA HIS A 24 -11.19 17.75 3.81
C HIS A 24 -9.86 17.57 4.55
N SER A 25 -9.86 17.80 5.85
CA SER A 25 -8.73 17.49 6.74
C SER A 25 -9.25 16.68 7.92
N PHE A 26 -8.67 15.50 8.10
CA PHE A 26 -8.91 14.68 9.29
C PHE A 26 -7.96 15.04 10.46
N GLY A 27 -7.15 16.08 10.27
CA GLY A 27 -6.15 16.50 11.25
C GLY A 27 -4.88 15.66 11.23
N ASN A 28 -4.13 15.70 12.33
CA ASN A 28 -2.92 14.89 12.52
C ASN A 28 -3.28 13.56 13.17
N LEU A 29 -3.10 12.48 12.43
CA LEU A 29 -3.36 11.13 12.89
C LEU A 29 -2.05 10.37 13.10
N PHE A 30 -2.06 9.39 14.00
CA PHE A 30 -0.94 8.48 14.14
C PHE A 30 -0.76 7.68 12.86
N VAL A 31 0.48 7.64 12.39
CA VAL A 31 0.90 6.77 11.30
C VAL A 31 1.08 5.37 11.87
N SER A 32 0.85 4.36 11.05
CA SER A 32 1.01 2.95 11.39
C SER A 32 1.92 2.67 12.58
N ASN A 33 1.40 2.28 13.69
CA ASN A 33 2.01 1.58 14.83
C ASN A 33 1.01 1.47 15.98
N PHE A 34 1.08 0.36 16.74
CA PHE A 34 0.35 0.21 18.00
C PHE A 34 1.31 0.48 19.14
N VAL A 35 1.10 1.56 19.88
CA VAL A 35 1.92 1.93 21.02
C VAL A 35 1.15 1.75 22.34
N SER A 36 1.84 1.35 23.40
CA SER A 36 1.25 1.31 24.73
C SER A 36 0.94 2.72 25.24
N LYS A 37 0.05 2.85 26.24
CA LYS A 37 -0.27 4.15 26.86
C LYS A 37 0.98 4.91 27.32
N LYS A 38 2.01 4.22 27.82
CA LYS A 38 3.28 4.82 28.26
C LYS A 38 4.08 5.43 27.12
N ASN A 39 3.91 4.92 25.91
CA ASN A 39 4.69 5.30 24.72
C ASN A 39 3.88 6.13 23.70
N ILE A 40 2.70 6.60 24.07
CA ILE A 40 1.81 7.34 23.15
C ILE A 40 2.48 8.60 22.58
N TYR A 41 3.38 9.22 23.32
CA TYR A 41 4.14 10.41 22.89
C TYR A 41 5.24 10.09 21.89
N ASN A 42 5.62 8.82 21.75
CA ASN A 42 6.63 8.36 20.80
C ASN A 42 6.04 8.02 19.42
N GLY A 43 4.71 8.05 19.32
CA GLY A 43 4.01 7.78 18.06
C GLY A 43 4.22 8.89 17.04
N VAL A 44 4.52 8.51 15.80
CA VAL A 44 4.65 9.46 14.68
C VAL A 44 3.27 9.87 14.19
N LYS A 45 3.04 11.17 14.05
CA LYS A 45 1.82 11.74 13.49
C LYS A 45 2.07 12.38 12.14
N ALA A 46 1.09 12.29 11.25
CA ALA A 46 1.10 12.95 9.95
C ALA A 46 -0.28 13.56 9.65
N PRO A 47 -0.34 14.69 8.90
CA PRO A 47 -1.60 15.24 8.45
C PRO A 47 -2.28 14.33 7.44
N LEU A 48 -3.58 14.08 7.62
CA LEU A 48 -4.41 13.35 6.65
C LEU A 48 -5.36 14.35 5.97
N ASP A 49 -4.84 15.03 4.95
CA ASP A 49 -5.56 16.03 4.17
C ASP A 49 -5.91 15.49 2.78
N LEU A 50 -7.19 15.55 2.40
CA LEU A 50 -7.66 15.25 1.06
C LEU A 50 -7.62 16.49 0.19
N VAL A 51 -7.03 16.36 -0.99
CA VAL A 51 -6.96 17.42 -2.00
C VAL A 51 -7.37 16.87 -3.37
N TYR A 52 -7.99 17.75 -4.14
CA TYR A 52 -8.48 17.46 -5.50
C TYR A 52 -7.67 18.26 -6.52
N CYS A 53 -7.15 17.59 -7.53
CA CYS A 53 -6.43 18.23 -8.60
C CYS A 53 -7.41 18.92 -9.57
N LYS A 54 -7.31 20.24 -9.74
CA LYS A 54 -8.21 20.97 -10.63
C LYS A 54 -8.06 20.62 -12.11
N LYS A 55 -6.91 20.05 -12.54
CA LYS A 55 -6.66 19.65 -13.92
C LYS A 55 -7.16 18.23 -14.23
N CYS A 56 -6.60 17.22 -13.62
CA CYS A 56 -6.90 15.82 -13.93
C CYS A 56 -7.99 15.19 -13.05
N LYS A 57 -8.56 15.96 -12.12
CA LYS A 57 -9.64 15.53 -11.24
C LYS A 57 -9.27 14.45 -10.21
N LEU A 58 -7.99 14.11 -10.07
CA LEU A 58 -7.52 13.13 -9.08
C LEU A 58 -7.75 13.63 -7.65
N LEU A 59 -8.49 12.84 -6.86
CA LEU A 59 -8.55 12.98 -5.41
C LEU A 59 -7.34 12.26 -4.80
N GLN A 60 -6.57 12.94 -3.95
CA GLN A 60 -5.33 12.42 -3.40
C GLN A 60 -5.00 13.01 -2.03
N LEU A 61 -4.12 12.36 -1.28
CA LEU A 61 -3.59 12.89 -0.05
C LEU A 61 -2.58 14.02 -0.33
N ARG A 62 -2.69 15.12 0.44
CA ARG A 62 -1.78 16.27 0.36
C ARG A 62 -0.39 15.96 0.92
N HIS A 63 -0.30 15.01 1.81
CA HIS A 63 0.93 14.63 2.49
C HIS A 63 1.26 13.15 2.24
N SER A 64 2.54 12.83 2.21
CA SER A 64 3.05 11.46 2.22
C SER A 64 3.75 11.22 3.55
N ALA A 65 3.25 10.27 4.32
CA ALA A 65 3.94 9.81 5.52
C ALA A 65 5.22 9.05 5.14
N PRO A 66 6.19 8.95 6.04
CA PRO A 66 7.44 8.24 5.77
C PRO A 66 7.18 6.76 5.45
N GLN A 67 7.61 6.31 4.28
CA GLN A 67 7.42 4.92 3.83
C GLN A 67 8.09 3.91 4.77
N GLU A 68 9.23 4.29 5.34
CA GLU A 68 9.96 3.46 6.31
C GLU A 68 9.09 3.05 7.50
N ILE A 69 8.28 3.99 8.01
CA ILE A 69 7.38 3.73 9.13
C ILE A 69 6.12 3.00 8.67
N MET A 70 5.61 3.36 7.47
CA MET A 70 4.37 2.80 6.95
C MET A 70 4.48 1.34 6.51
N TYR A 71 5.61 0.97 5.88
CA TYR A 71 5.72 -0.27 5.13
C TYR A 71 6.91 -1.16 5.53
N ARG A 72 7.78 -0.70 6.47
CA ARG A 72 8.93 -1.48 6.91
C ARG A 72 8.93 -1.78 8.40
N GLN A 73 9.00 -0.73 9.24
CA GLN A 73 9.23 -0.93 10.68
C GLN A 73 7.99 -1.43 11.42
N PHE A 74 6.79 -1.04 10.98
CA PHE A 74 5.54 -1.27 11.73
C PHE A 74 4.40 -1.72 10.82
N TYR A 75 4.70 -2.47 9.76
CA TYR A 75 3.68 -2.99 8.87
C TYR A 75 3.16 -4.33 9.38
N TRP A 76 2.01 -4.29 10.03
CA TRP A 76 1.39 -5.45 10.68
C TRP A 76 0.35 -6.16 9.81
N TYR A 77 0.02 -5.58 8.66
CA TYR A 77 -1.00 -6.16 7.79
C TYR A 77 -0.49 -7.43 7.11
N ARG A 78 -1.31 -8.49 7.18
CA ARG A 78 -1.07 -9.76 6.47
C ARG A 78 -2.31 -10.15 5.69
N SER A 79 -2.18 -10.29 4.38
CA SER A 79 -3.26 -10.61 3.45
C SER A 79 -3.91 -11.96 3.75
N GLY A 80 -3.14 -12.92 4.21
CA GLY A 80 -3.59 -14.28 4.51
C GLY A 80 -4.37 -14.46 5.81
N ILE A 81 -4.64 -13.40 6.58
CA ILE A 81 -5.39 -13.56 7.85
C ILE A 81 -6.89 -13.68 7.62
N THR A 82 -7.48 -12.79 6.83
CA THR A 82 -8.94 -12.73 6.64
C THR A 82 -9.41 -13.56 5.45
N SER A 83 -10.56 -14.22 5.59
CA SER A 83 -11.18 -14.96 4.49
C SER A 83 -11.55 -14.08 3.32
N THR A 84 -12.02 -12.84 3.58
CA THR A 84 -12.36 -11.86 2.55
C THR A 84 -11.16 -11.56 1.65
N MET A 85 -9.99 -11.28 2.24
CA MET A 85 -8.79 -10.99 1.46
C MET A 85 -8.27 -12.24 0.73
N LYS A 86 -8.27 -13.41 1.38
CA LYS A 86 -7.92 -14.67 0.72
C LYS A 86 -8.78 -14.93 -0.52
N ASN A 87 -10.09 -14.71 -0.42
CA ASN A 87 -11.01 -14.88 -1.53
C ASN A 87 -10.73 -13.87 -2.65
N ALA A 88 -10.52 -12.59 -2.32
CA ALA A 88 -10.16 -11.56 -3.30
C ALA A 88 -8.86 -11.91 -4.06
N LEU A 89 -7.82 -12.36 -3.35
CA LEU A 89 -6.57 -12.80 -3.98
C LEU A 89 -6.74 -14.07 -4.81
N LYS A 90 -7.59 -15.00 -4.36
CA LYS A 90 -7.95 -16.18 -5.15
C LYS A 90 -8.69 -15.80 -6.43
N ASP A 91 -9.57 -14.81 -6.40
CA ASP A 91 -10.28 -14.33 -7.57
C ASP A 91 -9.33 -13.69 -8.60
N ILE A 92 -8.29 -12.98 -8.15
CA ILE A 92 -7.22 -12.48 -9.03
C ILE A 92 -6.54 -13.68 -9.74
N PHE A 93 -6.11 -14.68 -8.98
CA PHE A 93 -5.51 -15.88 -9.54
C PHE A 93 -6.40 -16.57 -10.57
N LEU A 94 -7.69 -16.78 -10.25
CA LEU A 94 -8.66 -17.41 -11.15
C LEU A 94 -8.90 -16.60 -12.41
N THR A 95 -8.95 -15.26 -12.28
CA THR A 95 -9.09 -14.35 -13.43
C THR A 95 -7.89 -14.47 -14.37
N VAL A 96 -6.68 -14.42 -13.84
CA VAL A 96 -5.46 -14.57 -14.65
C VAL A 96 -5.43 -15.93 -15.36
N LYS A 97 -5.78 -17.01 -14.67
CA LYS A 97 -5.90 -18.35 -15.29
C LYS A 97 -6.92 -18.38 -16.43
N LYS A 98 -8.08 -17.75 -16.24
CA LYS A 98 -9.14 -17.71 -17.24
C LYS A 98 -8.72 -16.91 -18.49
N MET A 99 -7.84 -15.93 -18.36
CA MET A 99 -7.33 -15.17 -19.51
C MET A 99 -6.46 -16.02 -20.45
N SER A 100 -6.02 -17.21 -20.01
CA SER A 100 -5.20 -18.14 -20.79
C SER A 100 -3.91 -17.54 -21.38
N ILE A 101 -3.32 -16.59 -20.66
CA ILE A 101 -2.10 -15.87 -21.07
C ILE A 101 -0.83 -16.45 -20.46
N LEU A 102 -0.96 -17.50 -19.62
CA LEU A 102 0.16 -18.10 -18.89
C LEU A 102 0.53 -19.46 -19.48
N ASP A 103 1.81 -19.65 -19.73
CA ASP A 103 2.42 -20.92 -20.10
C ASP A 103 3.00 -21.63 -18.85
N LYS A 104 3.22 -22.96 -18.94
CA LYS A 104 3.67 -23.80 -17.81
C LYS A 104 4.98 -23.38 -17.16
N ASN A 105 5.85 -22.69 -17.89
CA ASN A 105 7.17 -22.27 -17.42
C ASN A 105 7.25 -20.77 -17.08
N ASP A 106 6.12 -20.08 -17.12
CA ASP A 106 6.10 -18.66 -16.82
C ASP A 106 6.43 -18.37 -15.36
N THR A 107 7.08 -17.24 -15.17
CA THR A 107 7.40 -16.71 -13.84
C THR A 107 6.40 -15.64 -13.44
N ILE A 108 5.79 -15.81 -12.30
CA ILE A 108 4.86 -14.85 -11.69
C ILE A 108 5.64 -13.97 -10.72
N LEU A 109 5.70 -12.67 -11.02
CA LEU A 109 6.29 -11.67 -10.13
C LEU A 109 5.19 -10.88 -9.45
N ASP A 110 5.20 -10.85 -8.11
CA ASP A 110 4.31 -10.02 -7.29
C ASP A 110 5.15 -8.95 -6.57
N ILE A 111 4.86 -7.67 -6.89
CA ILE A 111 5.55 -6.51 -6.29
C ILE A 111 4.65 -5.94 -5.19
N GLY A 112 5.09 -6.05 -3.94
CA GLY A 112 4.28 -5.84 -2.75
C GLY A 112 3.56 -7.13 -2.33
N ALA A 113 4.27 -8.25 -2.40
CA ALA A 113 3.72 -9.60 -2.23
C ALA A 113 3.16 -9.88 -0.83
N ASN A 114 3.42 -9.00 0.13
CA ASN A 114 3.03 -9.13 1.52
C ASN A 114 3.46 -10.50 2.08
N ASP A 115 2.53 -11.32 2.57
CA ASP A 115 2.81 -12.66 3.10
C ASP A 115 2.84 -13.77 2.03
N GLY A 116 2.81 -13.42 0.76
CA GLY A 116 2.85 -14.37 -0.37
C GLY A 116 1.56 -15.15 -0.60
N THR A 117 0.44 -14.76 0.02
CA THR A 117 -0.83 -15.47 -0.13
C THR A 117 -1.26 -15.58 -1.60
N LEU A 118 -1.15 -14.50 -2.40
CA LEU A 118 -1.47 -14.55 -3.85
C LEU A 118 -0.55 -15.55 -4.57
N LEU A 119 0.74 -15.44 -4.37
CA LEU A 119 1.73 -16.31 -5.00
C LEU A 119 1.54 -17.78 -4.64
N SER A 120 1.00 -18.07 -3.44
CA SER A 120 0.75 -19.45 -3.01
C SER A 120 -0.25 -20.18 -3.92
N TYR A 121 -1.19 -19.48 -4.53
CA TYR A 121 -2.14 -20.08 -5.49
C TYR A 121 -1.44 -20.47 -6.80
N PHE A 122 -0.56 -19.62 -7.32
CA PHE A 122 0.23 -19.91 -8.51
C PHE A 122 1.23 -21.04 -8.26
N LYS A 123 1.90 -21.05 -7.10
CA LYS A 123 2.85 -22.10 -6.71
C LYS A 123 2.20 -23.48 -6.66
N LYS A 124 0.93 -23.58 -6.19
CA LYS A 124 0.18 -24.86 -6.18
C LYS A 124 -0.03 -25.42 -7.59
N GLU A 125 -0.10 -24.58 -8.60
CA GLU A 125 -0.20 -24.95 -10.02
C GLU A 125 1.18 -25.08 -10.70
N LYS A 126 2.27 -25.11 -9.91
CA LYS A 126 3.66 -25.32 -10.33
C LYS A 126 4.27 -24.18 -11.17
N TYR A 127 3.71 -22.96 -11.13
CA TYR A 127 4.39 -21.80 -11.70
C TYR A 127 5.61 -21.40 -10.86
N ILE A 128 6.62 -20.82 -11.51
CA ILE A 128 7.73 -20.16 -10.82
C ILE A 128 7.20 -18.88 -10.21
N THR A 129 7.43 -18.64 -8.91
CA THR A 129 6.89 -17.48 -8.20
C THR A 129 7.98 -16.68 -7.54
N ILE A 130 7.97 -15.37 -7.73
CA ILE A 130 8.91 -14.41 -7.12
C ILE A 130 8.08 -13.33 -6.45
N GLY A 131 8.32 -13.10 -5.15
CA GLY A 131 7.70 -12.01 -4.39
C GLY A 131 8.74 -10.97 -3.99
N CYS A 132 8.39 -9.70 -4.12
CA CYS A 132 9.15 -8.57 -3.57
C CYS A 132 8.31 -7.88 -2.51
N GLU A 133 8.83 -7.77 -1.28
CA GLU A 133 8.14 -7.13 -0.16
C GLU A 133 9.14 -6.35 0.71
N PRO A 134 8.87 -5.06 1.02
CA PRO A 134 9.75 -4.24 1.84
C PRO A 134 9.60 -4.47 3.35
N ALA A 135 8.53 -5.12 3.83
CA ALA A 135 8.23 -5.36 5.24
C ALA A 135 8.94 -6.60 5.80
#